data_221c2d2a4d5709ee9cff5d17299c908b
#
_entry.id   221c2d2a4d5709ee9cff5d17299c908b
#
_cell.length_a   1.000
_cell.length_b   1.000
_cell.length_c   1.000
_cell.angle_alpha   90.00
_cell.angle_beta   90.00
_cell.angle_gamma   90.00
#
_symmetry.space_group_name_H-M   'P 1'
#
loop_
_entity.id
_entity.type
_entity.pdbx_description
1 polymer ?
#
loop_
_entity_poly.entity_id
_entity_poly.type
_entity_poly.pdbx_seq_one_letter_code
_entity_poly.pdbx_strand_id
1 'polypeptide(L)'
;MYFSNFSNVAKRFDEAGANALVLFNRFYQPDIDLDEFEVTPNLILSQSNAMRLPMRWIAILKDNIKADLAATSGIHTGTDVIKMMMVGANVAMLCSSLLKHGINHVKNIEDHMKQWMRENDYKSISEMQ
;
A
#
# COMPACT_ATOMS: atom_id res chain seq x y z
N MET A 1 3.79 -5.30 11.64
CA MET A 1 2.45 -5.13 12.23
C MET A 1 2.41 -5.90 13.53
N TYR A 2 2.10 -5.22 14.64
CA TYR A 2 2.29 -5.76 16.01
C TYR A 2 0.95 -5.98 16.76
N PHE A 3 -0.16 -6.06 16.02
CA PHE A 3 -1.45 -6.38 16.63
C PHE A 3 -1.73 -7.87 16.51
N SER A 4 -2.07 -8.51 17.61
CA SER A 4 -2.46 -9.93 17.64
C SER A 4 -3.79 -10.17 16.91
N ASN A 5 -4.67 -9.17 16.86
CA ASN A 5 -5.95 -9.21 16.13
C ASN A 5 -6.20 -7.86 15.44
N PHE A 6 -5.59 -7.66 14.29
CA PHE A 6 -5.70 -6.39 13.56
C PHE A 6 -7.11 -6.12 13.04
N SER A 7 -7.86 -7.15 12.66
CA SER A 7 -9.25 -6.98 12.21
C SER A 7 -10.12 -6.32 13.29
N ASN A 8 -9.97 -6.75 14.54
CA ASN A 8 -10.69 -6.13 15.67
C ASN A 8 -10.25 -4.68 15.91
N VAL A 9 -8.94 -4.41 15.83
CA VAL A 9 -8.40 -3.05 15.98
C VAL A 9 -8.94 -2.13 14.88
N ALA A 10 -8.96 -2.57 13.62
CA ALA A 10 -9.51 -1.81 12.50
C ALA A 10 -11.00 -1.48 12.70
N LYS A 11 -11.82 -2.45 13.14
CA LYS A 11 -13.23 -2.23 13.47
C LYS A 11 -13.42 -1.20 14.58
N ARG A 12 -12.60 -1.24 15.62
CA ARG A 12 -12.66 -0.26 16.72
C ARG A 12 -12.30 1.15 16.25
N PHE A 13 -11.36 1.31 15.32
CA PHE A 13 -11.08 2.61 14.71
C PHE A 13 -12.25 3.12 13.86
N ASP A 14 -12.84 2.25 13.06
CA ASP A 14 -14.04 2.54 12.26
C ASP A 14 -15.21 2.98 13.15
N GLU A 15 -15.53 2.21 14.20
CA GLU A 15 -16.56 2.52 15.20
C GLU A 15 -16.28 3.83 15.97
N ALA A 16 -15.01 4.17 16.18
CA ALA A 16 -14.59 5.44 16.79
C ALA A 16 -14.67 6.64 15.82
N GLY A 17 -15.05 6.42 14.56
CA GLY A 17 -15.26 7.48 13.57
C GLY A 17 -14.06 7.79 12.68
N ALA A 18 -13.10 6.86 12.53
CA ALA A 18 -12.04 7.02 11.54
C ALA A 18 -12.63 7.03 10.13
N ASN A 19 -12.33 8.06 9.33
CA ASN A 19 -12.80 8.16 7.95
C ASN A 19 -11.99 7.28 6.99
N ALA A 20 -10.71 7.00 7.32
CA ALA A 20 -9.84 6.14 6.53
C ALA A 20 -8.77 5.47 7.39
N LEU A 21 -8.27 4.33 6.92
CA LEU A 21 -7.14 3.61 7.52
C LEU A 21 -6.02 3.44 6.49
N VAL A 22 -4.80 3.80 6.87
CA VAL A 22 -3.61 3.63 6.02
C VAL A 22 -2.90 2.33 6.38
N LEU A 23 -2.79 1.40 5.44
CA LEU A 23 -2.25 0.06 5.62
C LEU A 23 -1.07 -0.19 4.65
N PHE A 24 0.15 -0.45 5.08
CA PHE A 24 0.74 -0.27 6.41
C PHE A 24 2.02 0.55 6.27
N ASN A 25 2.34 1.37 7.25
CA ASN A 25 3.66 1.96 7.30
C ASN A 25 4.71 0.87 7.55
N ARG A 26 5.89 1.04 6.94
CA ARG A 26 7.06 0.19 7.24
C ARG A 26 7.80 0.79 8.43
N PHE A 27 8.15 -0.08 9.38
CA PHE A 27 8.98 0.34 10.49
C PHE A 27 10.43 0.49 10.03
N TYR A 28 11.06 1.55 10.48
CA TYR A 28 12.48 1.71 10.38
C TYR A 28 13.16 0.64 11.26
N GLN A 29 14.07 -0.09 10.67
CA GLN A 29 14.87 -1.09 11.36
C GLN A 29 16.33 -0.70 11.22
N PRO A 30 17.02 -0.35 12.34
CA PRO A 30 18.44 -0.11 12.31
C PRO A 30 19.19 -1.40 12.04
N ASP A 31 20.43 -1.28 11.63
CA ASP A 31 21.38 -2.38 11.47
C ASP A 31 22.56 -2.21 12.45
N ILE A 32 23.43 -3.20 12.49
CA ILE A 32 24.64 -3.16 13.32
C ILE A 32 25.85 -3.14 12.41
N ASP A 33 26.68 -2.12 12.55
CA ASP A 33 28.00 -2.06 11.94
C ASP A 33 28.95 -2.93 12.78
N LEU A 34 29.48 -3.99 12.15
CA LEU A 34 30.38 -4.93 12.85
C LEU A 34 31.82 -4.44 12.95
N ASP A 35 32.19 -3.44 12.17
CA ASP A 35 33.55 -2.86 12.20
C ASP A 35 33.64 -1.80 13.30
N GLU A 36 32.60 -0.98 13.44
CA GLU A 36 32.55 0.10 14.44
C GLU A 36 31.81 -0.31 15.71
N PHE A 37 31.17 -1.48 15.75
CA PHE A 37 30.35 -1.98 16.87
C PHE A 37 29.22 -1.03 17.30
N GLU A 38 28.64 -0.32 16.31
CA GLU A 38 27.60 0.67 16.56
C GLU A 38 26.30 0.31 15.82
N VAL A 39 25.17 0.84 16.34
CA VAL A 39 23.87 0.77 15.66
C VAL A 39 23.81 1.84 14.58
N THR A 40 23.67 1.42 13.32
CA THR A 40 23.65 2.31 12.17
C THR A 40 22.26 2.44 11.55
N PRO A 41 21.94 3.63 10.96
CA PRO A 41 20.74 3.80 10.14
C PRO A 41 20.82 2.96 8.88
N ASN A 42 19.84 2.07 8.67
CA ASN A 42 19.74 1.29 7.43
C ASN A 42 18.34 1.45 6.80
N LEU A 43 18.20 2.43 5.91
CA LEU A 43 16.95 2.68 5.21
C LEU A 43 16.84 1.83 3.94
N ILE A 44 16.12 0.72 4.03
CA ILE A 44 15.82 -0.14 2.88
C ILE A 44 14.51 0.30 2.23
N LEU A 45 14.56 0.80 1.01
CA LEU A 45 13.37 1.15 0.23
C LEU A 45 12.56 -0.12 -0.11
N SER A 46 11.21 0.01 -0.11
CA SER A 46 10.33 -1.12 -0.45
C SER A 46 10.58 -1.65 -1.87
N GLN A 47 10.17 -2.89 -2.08
CA GLN A 47 10.00 -3.53 -3.39
C GLN A 47 8.55 -4.01 -3.52
N SER A 48 8.10 -4.37 -4.74
CA SER A 48 6.69 -4.75 -4.99
C SER A 48 6.20 -5.92 -4.14
N ASN A 49 7.08 -6.82 -3.70
CA ASN A 49 6.70 -7.91 -2.79
C ASN A 49 6.19 -7.44 -1.41
N ALA A 50 6.60 -6.23 -0.98
CA ALA A 50 6.16 -5.67 0.30
C ALA A 50 4.65 -5.33 0.32
N MET A 51 4.01 -5.22 -0.85
CA MET A 51 2.56 -4.94 -0.95
C MET A 51 1.68 -6.13 -0.54
N ARG A 52 2.22 -7.34 -0.45
CA ARG A 52 1.41 -8.57 -0.19
C ARG A 52 0.70 -8.52 1.16
N LEU A 53 1.33 -7.95 2.17
CA LEU A 53 0.73 -7.82 3.49
C LEU A 53 -0.42 -6.80 3.52
N PRO A 54 -0.24 -5.54 3.09
CA PRO A 54 -1.36 -4.60 3.00
C PRO A 54 -2.47 -5.11 2.06
N MET A 55 -2.15 -5.70 0.91
CA MET A 55 -3.12 -6.28 -0.02
C MET A 55 -4.03 -7.31 0.65
N ARG A 56 -3.45 -8.26 1.41
CA ARG A 56 -4.21 -9.24 2.17
C ARG A 56 -5.18 -8.59 3.17
N TRP A 57 -4.71 -7.59 3.91
CA TRP A 57 -5.53 -6.97 4.95
C TRP A 57 -6.61 -6.06 4.37
N ILE A 58 -6.36 -5.38 3.27
CA ILE A 58 -7.36 -4.61 2.54
C ILE A 58 -8.48 -5.54 2.07
N ALA A 59 -8.15 -6.68 1.44
CA ALA A 59 -9.14 -7.68 1.02
C ALA A 59 -9.99 -8.23 2.19
N ILE A 60 -9.41 -8.40 3.38
CA ILE A 60 -10.14 -8.86 4.58
C ILE A 60 -11.05 -7.76 5.13
N LEU A 61 -10.61 -6.50 5.09
CA LEU A 61 -11.30 -5.40 5.76
C LEU A 61 -12.37 -4.73 4.88
N LYS A 62 -12.21 -4.74 3.55
CA LYS A 62 -13.06 -4.04 2.59
C LYS A 62 -14.56 -4.13 2.91
N ASP A 63 -15.07 -5.34 3.17
CA ASP A 63 -16.50 -5.56 3.43
C ASP A 63 -16.84 -5.58 4.93
N ASN A 64 -15.89 -5.30 5.80
CA ASN A 64 -16.03 -5.41 7.25
C ASN A 64 -15.97 -4.09 8.02
N ILE A 65 -15.58 -2.99 7.35
CA ILE A 65 -15.52 -1.63 7.90
C ILE A 65 -16.06 -0.64 6.88
N LYS A 66 -16.46 0.55 7.36
CA LYS A 66 -16.97 1.63 6.50
C LYS A 66 -15.87 2.62 6.11
N ALA A 67 -14.80 2.70 6.92
CA ALA A 67 -13.67 3.58 6.67
C ALA A 67 -12.98 3.22 5.36
N ASP A 68 -12.56 4.22 4.60
CA ASP A 68 -11.76 4.05 3.39
C ASP A 68 -10.42 3.37 3.69
N LEU A 69 -9.91 2.61 2.72
CA LEU A 69 -8.66 1.87 2.84
C LEU A 69 -7.60 2.46 1.91
N ALA A 70 -6.53 3.01 2.49
CA ALA A 70 -5.38 3.51 1.75
C ALA A 70 -4.23 2.50 1.80
N ALA A 71 -3.83 1.99 0.64
CA ALA A 71 -2.73 1.05 0.52
C ALA A 71 -1.39 1.78 0.47
N THR A 72 -0.42 1.38 1.31
CA THR A 72 0.95 1.86 1.24
C THR A 72 1.94 0.71 1.39
N SER A 73 3.17 0.92 0.98
CA SER A 73 4.28 -0.05 0.88
C SER A 73 4.21 -0.98 -0.34
N GLY A 74 5.31 -1.02 -1.08
CA GLY A 74 5.51 -1.94 -2.19
C GLY A 74 4.74 -1.60 -3.46
N ILE A 75 4.22 -0.39 -3.62
CA ILE A 75 3.55 0.05 -4.84
C ILE A 75 4.58 0.77 -5.71
N HIS A 76 4.97 0.16 -6.83
CA HIS A 76 6.03 0.65 -7.72
C HIS A 76 5.58 0.78 -9.17
N THR A 77 4.56 0.05 -9.60
CA THR A 77 4.11 -0.02 -10.98
C THR A 77 2.59 0.17 -11.09
N GLY A 78 2.09 0.44 -12.30
CA GLY A 78 0.64 0.47 -12.56
C GLY A 78 -0.05 -0.86 -12.23
N THR A 79 0.63 -1.99 -12.47
CA THR A 79 0.13 -3.32 -12.08
C THR A 79 -0.04 -3.45 -10.57
N ASP A 80 0.87 -2.89 -9.77
CA ASP A 80 0.74 -2.91 -8.31
C ASP A 80 -0.47 -2.09 -7.85
N VAL A 81 -0.69 -0.91 -8.46
CA VAL A 81 -1.87 -0.08 -8.21
C VAL A 81 -3.15 -0.83 -8.56
N ILE A 82 -3.23 -1.43 -9.76
CA ILE A 82 -4.39 -2.21 -10.21
C ILE A 82 -4.74 -3.30 -9.19
N LYS A 83 -3.77 -4.09 -8.75
CA LYS A 83 -3.98 -5.14 -7.74
C LYS A 83 -4.55 -4.58 -6.44
N MET A 84 -4.06 -3.42 -5.97
CA MET A 84 -4.57 -2.78 -4.76
C MET A 84 -6.00 -2.27 -4.93
N MET A 85 -6.34 -1.67 -6.08
CA MET A 85 -7.70 -1.24 -6.38
C MET A 85 -8.67 -2.45 -6.45
N MET A 86 -8.29 -3.52 -7.12
CA MET A 86 -9.11 -4.73 -7.25
C MET A 86 -9.43 -5.40 -5.91
N VAL A 87 -8.54 -5.34 -4.93
CA VAL A 87 -8.81 -5.89 -3.58
C VAL A 87 -9.57 -4.91 -2.67
N GLY A 88 -9.91 -3.71 -3.17
CA GLY A 88 -10.76 -2.76 -2.46
C GLY A 88 -10.05 -1.59 -1.80
N ALA A 89 -8.83 -1.26 -2.20
CA ALA A 89 -8.21 -0.01 -1.76
C ALA A 89 -8.88 1.20 -2.44
N ASN A 90 -9.18 2.23 -1.67
CA ASN A 90 -9.68 3.51 -2.18
C ASN A 90 -8.53 4.41 -2.66
N VAL A 91 -7.34 4.26 -2.06
CA VAL A 91 -6.15 5.07 -2.35
C VAL A 91 -4.91 4.18 -2.42
N ALA A 92 -4.03 4.44 -3.39
CA ALA A 92 -2.68 3.89 -3.48
C ALA A 92 -1.64 4.97 -3.19
N MET A 93 -0.79 4.75 -2.20
CA MET A 93 0.23 5.70 -1.74
C MET A 93 1.63 5.27 -2.18
N LEU A 94 2.37 6.18 -2.78
CA LEU A 94 3.69 5.94 -3.36
C LEU A 94 4.76 6.73 -2.58
N CYS A 95 5.85 6.08 -2.21
CA CYS A 95 7.02 6.73 -1.63
C CYS A 95 8.30 6.17 -2.26
N SER A 96 8.65 4.92 -1.95
CA SER A 96 9.90 4.30 -2.41
C SER A 96 10.08 4.32 -3.93
N SER A 97 9.00 4.18 -4.71
CA SER A 97 9.05 4.24 -6.17
C SER A 97 9.40 5.63 -6.67
N LEU A 98 8.87 6.68 -6.01
CA LEU A 98 9.17 8.07 -6.36
C LEU A 98 10.59 8.48 -5.97
N LEU A 99 11.09 7.98 -4.83
CA LEU A 99 12.49 8.17 -4.43
C LEU A 99 13.47 7.52 -5.42
N LYS A 100 13.09 6.36 -6.00
CA LYS A 100 13.90 5.64 -6.98
C LYS A 100 13.85 6.23 -8.39
N HIS A 101 12.69 6.70 -8.83
CA HIS A 101 12.42 7.01 -10.24
C HIS A 101 12.02 8.47 -10.48
N GLY A 102 11.93 9.28 -9.42
CA GLY A 102 11.50 10.67 -9.48
C GLY A 102 9.98 10.83 -9.54
N ILE A 103 9.51 12.07 -9.31
CA ILE A 103 8.07 12.37 -9.21
C ILE A 103 7.28 12.10 -10.50
N ASN A 104 7.91 12.25 -11.65
CA ASN A 104 7.28 12.01 -12.95
C ASN A 104 6.88 10.54 -13.17
N HIS A 105 7.39 9.62 -12.35
CA HIS A 105 7.02 8.20 -12.41
C HIS A 105 5.53 7.96 -12.10
N VAL A 106 4.89 8.87 -11.36
CA VAL A 106 3.42 8.83 -11.13
C VAL A 106 2.67 8.78 -12.45
N LYS A 107 3.09 9.58 -13.44
CA LYS A 107 2.43 9.60 -14.74
C LYS A 107 2.58 8.27 -15.48
N ASN A 108 3.74 7.65 -15.42
CA ASN A 108 3.97 6.33 -16.04
C ASN A 108 3.07 5.26 -15.41
N ILE A 109 2.89 5.31 -14.09
CA ILE A 109 1.99 4.41 -13.35
C ILE A 109 0.54 4.64 -13.77
N GLU A 110 0.10 5.89 -13.84
CA GLU A 110 -1.25 6.27 -14.25
C GLU A 110 -1.54 5.85 -15.70
N ASP A 111 -0.63 6.12 -16.62
CA ASP A 111 -0.76 5.77 -18.04
C ASP A 111 -0.87 4.25 -18.21
N HIS A 112 -0.04 3.48 -17.51
CA HIS A 112 -0.11 2.02 -17.51
C HIS A 112 -1.46 1.51 -16.95
N MET A 113 -1.93 2.07 -15.83
CA MET A 113 -3.23 1.71 -15.27
C MET A 113 -4.37 2.00 -16.26
N LYS A 114 -4.39 3.18 -16.88
CA LYS A 114 -5.40 3.56 -17.88
C LYS A 114 -5.36 2.66 -19.12
N GLN A 115 -4.17 2.27 -19.57
CA GLN A 115 -4.01 1.33 -20.68
C GLN A 115 -4.59 -0.04 -20.33
N TRP A 116 -4.22 -0.58 -19.19
CA TRP A 116 -4.71 -1.88 -18.71
C TRP A 116 -6.23 -1.89 -18.55
N MET A 117 -6.83 -0.82 -18.01
CA MET A 117 -8.28 -0.69 -17.89
C MET A 117 -8.97 -0.73 -19.26
N ARG A 118 -8.43 -0.02 -20.26
CA ARG A 118 -8.96 -0.05 -21.63
C ARG A 118 -8.87 -1.45 -22.28
N GLU A 119 -7.73 -2.13 -22.08
CA GLU A 119 -7.48 -3.47 -22.62
C GLU A 119 -8.39 -4.54 -22.01
N ASN A 120 -8.93 -4.28 -20.82
CA ASN A 120 -9.81 -5.19 -20.06
C ASN A 120 -11.26 -4.67 -19.94
N ASP A 121 -11.64 -3.67 -20.77
CA ASP A 121 -13.00 -3.11 -20.85
C ASP A 121 -13.54 -2.47 -19.56
N TYR A 122 -12.67 -2.10 -18.61
CA TYR A 122 -13.08 -1.38 -17.41
C TYR A 122 -13.21 0.12 -17.67
N LYS A 123 -14.37 0.71 -17.35
CA LYS A 123 -14.65 2.14 -17.51
C LYS A 123 -14.30 2.95 -16.26
N SER A 124 -14.27 2.31 -15.11
CA SER A 124 -13.98 2.96 -13.82
C SER A 124 -13.25 2.01 -12.86
N ILE A 125 -12.61 2.58 -11.84
CA ILE A 125 -12.01 1.82 -10.73
C ILE A 125 -13.09 1.05 -9.97
N SER A 126 -14.27 1.65 -9.80
CA SER A 126 -15.39 1.01 -9.10
C SER A 126 -15.91 -0.25 -9.80
N GLU A 127 -15.74 -0.38 -11.11
CA GLU A 127 -16.07 -1.62 -11.83
C GLU A 127 -15.04 -2.74 -11.57
N MET A 128 -13.83 -2.40 -11.10
CA MET A 128 -12.79 -3.38 -10.78
C MET A 128 -12.90 -3.90 -9.33
N GLN A 129 -13.65 -3.22 -8.46
CA GLN A 129 -13.81 -3.50 -7.03
C GLN A 129 -15.03 -4.37 -6.75
#